data_45f551a4559743855f7f0057e1035404
#
_entry.id   45f551a4559743855f7f0057e1035404
#
_cell.length_a   1.000
_cell.length_b   1.000
_cell.length_c   1.000
_cell.angle_alpha   90.00
_cell.angle_beta   90.00
_cell.angle_gamma   90.00
#
_symmetry.space_group_name_H-M   'P 1'
#
loop_
_entity.id
_entity.type
_entity.pdbx_description
1 polymer ?
#
loop_
_entity_poly.entity_id
_entity_poly.type
_entity_poly.pdbx_seq_one_letter_code
_entity_poly.pdbx_strand_id
1 'polypeptide(L)'
;MEASSVMALAPFVTVDPHPELGMVGPNINIIFHGANVHIQSGSGRTDENGKPRGLGNLVIGYNELVGPSPRAGSHNLIMGEGNGCGPLSYGCIISGSANSSNGPFCSILTGANSEVSGSDNAVLGGTGNSLTGNFGVVVGGGNNSAGDFCVVLGGDANEASGSAACVVGGFNNGANAEFSVVLGTQNINNINPFTVAP
;
A
#
# COMPACT_ATOMS: atom_id res chain seq x y z
N MET A 1 -20.15 0.94 41.38
CA MET A 1 -19.58 -0.02 40.41
C MET A 1 -19.92 0.58 39.05
N GLU A 2 -18.93 1.11 38.37
CA GLU A 2 -19.12 1.52 36.98
C GLU A 2 -19.44 0.26 36.17
N ALA A 3 -20.55 0.33 35.39
CA ALA A 3 -20.90 -0.74 34.47
C ALA A 3 -19.69 -0.93 33.53
N SER A 4 -19.20 -2.16 33.44
CA SER A 4 -18.07 -2.47 32.55
C SER A 4 -18.34 -1.89 31.18
N SER A 5 -17.37 -1.17 30.62
CA SER A 5 -17.45 -0.59 29.26
C SER A 5 -17.77 -1.65 28.18
N VAL A 6 -17.50 -2.93 28.48
CA VAL A 6 -17.87 -4.07 27.64
C VAL A 6 -19.40 -4.26 27.58
N MET A 7 -20.15 -3.98 28.64
CA MET A 7 -21.61 -4.08 28.62
C MET A 7 -22.27 -3.00 27.76
N ALA A 8 -21.61 -1.86 27.54
CA ALA A 8 -22.09 -0.82 26.65
C ALA A 8 -21.96 -1.19 25.17
N LEU A 9 -21.14 -2.20 24.82
CA LEU A 9 -21.00 -2.70 23.44
C LEU A 9 -22.09 -3.72 23.07
N ALA A 10 -22.76 -4.33 24.04
CA ALA A 10 -23.73 -5.41 23.79
C ALA A 10 -24.82 -5.10 22.76
N PRO A 11 -25.37 -3.88 22.65
CA PRO A 11 -26.34 -3.54 21.61
C PRO A 11 -25.76 -3.49 20.20
N PHE A 12 -24.43 -3.34 20.06
CA PHE A 12 -23.74 -3.08 18.80
C PHE A 12 -22.87 -4.24 18.32
N VAL A 13 -22.68 -5.28 19.14
CA VAL A 13 -21.81 -6.40 18.82
C VAL A 13 -22.54 -7.72 19.03
N THR A 14 -22.60 -8.52 17.99
CA THR A 14 -23.07 -9.92 18.04
C THR A 14 -21.90 -10.86 17.82
N VAL A 15 -21.82 -11.88 18.66
CA VAL A 15 -20.97 -13.06 18.42
C VAL A 15 -21.87 -14.16 17.89
N ASP A 16 -21.73 -14.49 16.60
CA ASP A 16 -22.53 -15.53 15.94
C ASP A 16 -21.66 -16.79 15.76
N PRO A 17 -22.03 -17.90 16.44
CA PRO A 17 -21.36 -19.18 16.28
C PRO A 17 -21.83 -19.96 15.04
N HIS A 18 -22.84 -19.48 14.30
CA HIS A 18 -23.47 -20.22 13.21
C HIS A 18 -22.90 -19.83 11.86
N PRO A 19 -22.44 -20.81 11.03
CA PRO A 19 -21.87 -20.53 9.71
C PRO A 19 -22.90 -20.19 8.62
N GLU A 20 -24.19 -20.07 8.98
CA GLU A 20 -25.32 -19.93 8.04
C GLU A 20 -25.39 -18.57 7.32
N LEU A 21 -24.61 -17.58 7.72
CA LEU A 21 -24.55 -16.26 7.08
C LEU A 21 -23.61 -16.21 5.85
N GLY A 22 -23.26 -17.37 5.28
CA GLY A 22 -22.46 -17.40 4.03
C GLY A 22 -20.99 -17.06 4.19
N MET A 23 -20.49 -17.00 5.41
CA MET A 23 -19.06 -16.85 5.66
C MET A 23 -18.38 -18.23 5.66
N VAL A 24 -17.19 -18.29 5.07
CA VAL A 24 -16.44 -19.53 4.86
C VAL A 24 -15.85 -20.04 6.18
N GLY A 25 -16.38 -21.17 6.69
CA GLY A 25 -15.77 -21.93 7.78
C GLY A 25 -16.63 -22.10 9.04
N PRO A 26 -16.26 -23.00 9.94
CA PRO A 26 -17.02 -23.35 11.15
C PRO A 26 -16.76 -22.38 12.33
N ASN A 27 -16.40 -21.15 12.05
CA ASN A 27 -15.81 -20.24 13.02
C ASN A 27 -16.78 -19.17 13.51
N ILE A 28 -16.52 -18.68 14.69
CA ILE A 28 -17.27 -17.61 15.34
C ILE A 28 -17.11 -16.30 14.57
N ASN A 29 -18.23 -15.65 14.25
CA ASN A 29 -18.26 -14.32 13.66
C ASN A 29 -18.45 -13.25 14.75
N ILE A 30 -17.71 -12.16 14.66
CA ILE A 30 -17.96 -10.94 15.44
C ILE A 30 -18.56 -9.92 14.51
N ILE A 31 -19.80 -9.54 14.74
CA ILE A 31 -20.57 -8.65 13.88
C ILE A 31 -20.85 -7.35 14.63
N PHE A 32 -20.51 -6.21 14.01
CA PHE A 32 -20.83 -4.88 14.50
C PHE A 32 -22.09 -4.35 13.80
N HIS A 33 -23.09 -3.91 14.57
CA HIS A 33 -24.36 -3.42 14.05
C HIS A 33 -24.55 -1.92 14.35
N GLY A 34 -24.89 -1.14 13.33
CA GLY A 34 -25.28 0.26 13.51
C GLY A 34 -24.22 1.12 14.20
N ALA A 35 -22.96 0.74 14.09
CA ALA A 35 -21.82 1.42 14.70
C ALA A 35 -20.66 1.59 13.71
N ASN A 36 -19.90 2.66 13.89
CA ASN A 36 -18.61 2.81 13.22
C ASN A 36 -17.49 2.22 14.10
N VAL A 37 -16.52 1.54 13.49
CA VAL A 37 -15.32 1.06 14.17
C VAL A 37 -14.18 2.03 13.93
N HIS A 38 -13.74 2.71 14.98
CA HIS A 38 -12.60 3.62 14.93
C HIS A 38 -11.38 2.97 15.57
N ILE A 39 -10.32 2.82 14.79
CA ILE A 39 -9.02 2.33 15.26
C ILE A 39 -8.08 3.53 15.33
N GLN A 40 -7.74 3.95 16.54
CA GLN A 40 -7.02 5.20 16.79
C GLN A 40 -5.80 4.97 17.66
N SER A 41 -4.75 5.75 17.41
CA SER A 41 -3.52 5.73 18.22
C SER A 41 -3.66 6.43 19.58
N GLY A 42 -4.71 7.23 19.75
CA GLY A 42 -4.87 8.10 20.92
C GLY A 42 -4.14 9.45 20.84
N SER A 43 -3.50 9.76 19.71
CA SER A 43 -2.79 11.03 19.50
C SER A 43 -3.72 12.21 19.18
N GLY A 44 -4.97 11.93 18.79
CA GLY A 44 -5.94 12.92 18.32
C GLY A 44 -5.76 13.32 16.85
N ARG A 45 -4.77 12.77 16.14
CA ARG A 45 -4.49 13.08 14.73
C ARG A 45 -4.02 11.84 13.96
N THR A 46 -4.44 11.71 12.70
CA THR A 46 -4.05 10.59 11.83
C THR A 46 -2.56 10.61 11.49
N ASP A 47 -1.99 11.80 11.27
CA ASP A 47 -0.58 12.00 10.96
C ASP A 47 0.34 11.97 12.22
N GLU A 48 -0.25 11.86 13.41
CA GLU A 48 0.47 11.90 14.71
C GLU A 48 1.47 13.07 14.82
N ASN A 49 1.15 14.21 14.18
CA ASN A 49 2.04 15.38 14.07
C ASN A 49 3.40 15.06 13.43
N GLY A 50 3.40 14.18 12.42
CA GLY A 50 4.59 13.74 11.70
C GLY A 50 5.49 12.77 12.48
N LYS A 51 4.98 12.16 13.54
CA LYS A 51 5.71 11.20 14.39
C LYS A 51 4.88 9.94 14.67
N PRO A 52 4.59 9.11 13.65
CA PRO A 52 3.90 7.84 13.83
C PRO A 52 4.61 6.96 14.87
N ARG A 53 3.83 6.23 15.67
CA ARG A 53 4.31 5.43 16.80
C ARG A 53 3.95 3.94 16.69
N GLY A 54 3.51 3.49 15.53
CA GLY A 54 3.09 2.12 15.30
C GLY A 54 1.72 1.76 15.87
N LEU A 55 0.86 2.75 16.13
CA LEU A 55 -0.44 2.57 16.76
C LEU A 55 -1.59 2.91 15.81
N GLY A 56 -2.80 2.42 16.13
CA GLY A 56 -3.99 2.68 15.33
C GLY A 56 -4.04 1.92 14.00
N ASN A 57 -3.24 0.88 13.82
CA ASN A 57 -3.25 0.03 12.63
C ASN A 57 -4.31 -1.06 12.73
N LEU A 58 -4.95 -1.41 11.60
CA LEU A 58 -5.73 -2.63 11.45
C LEU A 58 -4.86 -3.68 10.75
N VAL A 59 -4.54 -4.76 11.45
CA VAL A 59 -3.75 -5.87 10.91
C VAL A 59 -4.65 -7.08 10.72
N ILE A 60 -4.69 -7.62 9.50
CA ILE A 60 -5.41 -8.84 9.15
C ILE A 60 -4.40 -9.92 8.80
N GLY A 61 -4.35 -10.98 9.59
CA GLY A 61 -3.30 -11.98 9.58
C GLY A 61 -2.29 -11.75 10.71
N TYR A 62 -1.26 -12.57 10.76
CA TYR A 62 -0.20 -12.46 11.78
C TYR A 62 0.88 -11.46 11.38
N ASN A 63 0.97 -11.13 10.10
CA ASN A 63 2.00 -10.28 9.52
C ASN A 63 3.41 -10.66 10.03
N GLU A 64 3.78 -11.93 9.91
CA GLU A 64 5.04 -12.48 10.37
C GLU A 64 6.23 -11.69 9.80
N LEU A 65 7.32 -11.62 10.54
CA LEU A 65 8.51 -10.95 10.06
C LEU A 65 9.20 -11.76 8.96
N VAL A 66 9.16 -11.24 7.75
CA VAL A 66 9.95 -11.69 6.61
C VAL A 66 11.02 -10.63 6.36
N GLY A 67 12.12 -10.69 7.09
CA GLY A 67 13.19 -9.69 7.02
C GLY A 67 12.98 -8.44 7.89
N PRO A 68 13.86 -7.45 7.80
CA PRO A 68 13.85 -6.25 8.63
C PRO A 68 12.84 -5.20 8.11
N SER A 69 11.56 -5.50 8.18
CA SER A 69 10.52 -4.54 7.78
C SER A 69 10.15 -3.62 8.96
N PRO A 70 10.31 -2.31 8.85
CA PRO A 70 9.92 -1.38 9.91
C PRO A 70 8.41 -1.39 10.10
N ARG A 71 7.96 -1.28 11.37
CA ARG A 71 6.53 -1.27 11.75
C ARG A 71 6.22 -0.08 12.67
N ALA A 72 6.75 1.06 12.32
CA ALA A 72 6.60 2.28 13.10
C ALA A 72 5.46 3.19 12.62
N GLY A 73 4.88 2.90 11.45
CA GLY A 73 3.78 3.67 10.87
C GLY A 73 2.47 3.47 11.62
N SER A 74 1.59 4.47 11.58
CA SER A 74 0.32 4.51 12.31
C SER A 74 -0.87 4.65 11.39
N HIS A 75 -2.06 4.18 11.84
CA HIS A 75 -3.33 4.30 11.12
C HIS A 75 -3.31 3.70 9.70
N ASN A 76 -2.69 2.52 9.55
CA ASN A 76 -2.61 1.78 8.30
C ASN A 76 -3.49 0.53 8.33
N LEU A 77 -3.90 0.06 7.15
CA LEU A 77 -4.47 -1.27 6.94
C LEU A 77 -3.37 -2.19 6.41
N ILE A 78 -3.07 -3.26 7.14
CA ILE A 78 -1.98 -4.20 6.80
C ILE A 78 -2.57 -5.60 6.69
N MET A 79 -2.35 -6.28 5.55
CA MET A 79 -2.88 -7.63 5.31
C MET A 79 -1.81 -8.52 4.70
N GLY A 80 -1.70 -9.78 5.17
CA GLY A 80 -0.75 -10.77 4.67
C GLY A 80 0.47 -10.92 5.57
N GLU A 81 1.64 -11.22 4.99
CA GLU A 81 2.86 -11.56 5.74
C GLU A 81 4.03 -10.62 5.42
N GLY A 82 4.87 -10.36 6.40
CA GLY A 82 6.13 -9.63 6.20
C GLY A 82 6.00 -8.18 5.76
N ASN A 83 4.79 -7.62 5.77
CA ASN A 83 4.57 -6.27 5.30
C ASN A 83 5.06 -5.23 6.33
N GLY A 84 5.75 -4.20 5.85
CA GLY A 84 6.31 -3.11 6.64
C GLY A 84 5.59 -1.78 6.45
N CYS A 85 5.49 -1.01 7.53
CA CYS A 85 5.09 0.39 7.50
C CYS A 85 6.13 1.22 8.25
N GLY A 86 6.90 2.00 7.51
CA GLY A 86 7.98 2.82 8.05
C GLY A 86 7.49 4.00 8.89
N PRO A 87 8.41 4.74 9.51
CA PRO A 87 8.06 5.80 10.45
C PRO A 87 7.36 7.01 9.85
N LEU A 88 7.25 7.09 8.52
CA LEU A 88 6.51 8.15 7.84
C LEU A 88 5.15 7.67 7.30
N SER A 89 4.83 6.37 7.44
CA SER A 89 3.60 5.78 6.91
C SER A 89 2.40 6.03 7.80
N TYR A 90 1.37 6.64 7.23
CA TYR A 90 0.03 6.71 7.80
C TYR A 90 -1.02 6.81 6.69
N GLY A 91 -2.21 6.29 6.97
CA GLY A 91 -3.29 6.26 5.98
C GLY A 91 -3.01 5.36 4.78
N CYS A 92 -2.17 4.33 4.94
CA CYS A 92 -1.75 3.43 3.88
C CYS A 92 -2.58 2.14 3.87
N ILE A 93 -2.65 1.50 2.69
CA ILE A 93 -3.08 0.11 2.54
C ILE A 93 -1.87 -0.70 2.07
N ILE A 94 -1.47 -1.73 2.83
CA ILE A 94 -0.31 -2.56 2.50
C ILE A 94 -0.75 -4.02 2.57
N SER A 95 -0.79 -4.68 1.42
CA SER A 95 -1.28 -6.05 1.30
C SER A 95 -0.37 -6.92 0.43
N GLY A 96 -0.37 -8.23 0.67
CA GLY A 96 0.47 -9.20 -0.02
C GLY A 96 1.62 -9.69 0.86
N SER A 97 2.81 -9.89 0.30
CA SER A 97 3.95 -10.46 1.01
C SER A 97 5.20 -9.58 0.89
N ALA A 98 5.84 -9.29 2.01
CA ALA A 98 7.12 -8.58 2.09
C ALA A 98 7.14 -7.20 1.40
N ASN A 99 5.98 -6.52 1.36
CA ASN A 99 5.87 -5.17 0.82
C ASN A 99 6.20 -4.14 1.91
N SER A 100 6.73 -2.99 1.52
CA SER A 100 7.09 -1.92 2.46
C SER A 100 6.62 -0.55 1.98
N SER A 101 6.01 0.21 2.88
CA SER A 101 5.71 1.63 2.66
C SER A 101 6.49 2.49 3.66
N ASN A 102 7.04 3.60 3.20
CA ASN A 102 7.68 4.61 4.05
C ASN A 102 7.27 6.03 3.63
N GLY A 103 5.99 6.24 3.46
CA GLY A 103 5.40 7.53 3.18
C GLY A 103 3.91 7.52 3.43
N PRO A 104 3.27 8.68 3.55
CA PRO A 104 1.85 8.77 3.82
C PRO A 104 0.99 8.50 2.58
N PHE A 105 -0.24 8.03 2.82
CA PHE A 105 -1.29 7.84 1.81
C PHE A 105 -0.89 6.94 0.64
N CYS A 106 -0.01 5.97 0.88
CA CYS A 106 0.43 5.01 -0.12
C CYS A 106 -0.45 3.76 -0.13
N SER A 107 -0.58 3.15 -1.30
CA SER A 107 -1.33 1.90 -1.45
C SER A 107 -0.51 0.84 -2.17
N ILE A 108 -0.31 -0.32 -1.53
CA ILE A 108 0.18 -1.54 -2.17
C ILE A 108 -0.95 -2.56 -2.04
N LEU A 109 -1.73 -2.74 -3.10
CA LEU A 109 -2.97 -3.52 -3.00
C LEU A 109 -2.75 -5.02 -3.07
N THR A 110 -1.66 -5.49 -3.70
CA THR A 110 -1.29 -6.91 -3.76
C THR A 110 0.16 -7.05 -4.26
N GLY A 111 0.66 -8.27 -4.30
CA GLY A 111 2.00 -8.56 -4.83
C GLY A 111 3.04 -8.84 -3.76
N ALA A 112 4.31 -8.81 -4.15
CA ALA A 112 5.40 -9.14 -3.24
C ALA A 112 6.64 -8.25 -3.47
N ASN A 113 7.41 -8.06 -2.38
CA ASN A 113 8.71 -7.37 -2.40
C ASN A 113 8.69 -5.99 -3.05
N SER A 114 7.55 -5.29 -2.98
CA SER A 114 7.44 -3.93 -3.51
C SER A 114 7.72 -2.91 -2.41
N GLU A 115 8.39 -1.82 -2.80
CA GLU A 115 8.76 -0.75 -1.89
C GLU A 115 8.20 0.59 -2.38
N VAL A 116 7.59 1.33 -1.47
CA VAL A 116 7.02 2.64 -1.75
C VAL A 116 7.56 3.65 -0.74
N SER A 117 8.17 4.71 -1.23
CA SER A 117 8.57 5.87 -0.44
C SER A 117 8.06 7.15 -1.09
N GLY A 118 7.97 8.24 -0.30
CA GLY A 118 7.26 9.43 -0.74
C GLY A 118 5.77 9.35 -0.45
N SER A 119 4.96 10.26 -0.98
CA SER A 119 3.54 10.37 -0.66
C SER A 119 2.62 10.06 -1.84
N ASP A 120 1.40 9.61 -1.53
CA ASP A 120 0.31 9.47 -2.50
C ASP A 120 0.63 8.53 -3.68
N ASN A 121 1.41 7.48 -3.41
CA ASN A 121 1.85 6.51 -4.40
C ASN A 121 0.96 5.25 -4.41
N ALA A 122 0.87 4.59 -5.57
CA ALA A 122 0.11 3.36 -5.70
C ALA A 122 0.84 2.25 -6.48
N VAL A 123 0.95 1.06 -5.87
CA VAL A 123 1.28 -0.20 -6.55
C VAL A 123 0.05 -1.09 -6.53
N LEU A 124 -0.48 -1.43 -7.70
CA LEU A 124 -1.68 -2.27 -7.78
C LEU A 124 -1.37 -3.76 -7.72
N GLY A 125 -0.11 -4.15 -7.97
CA GLY A 125 0.31 -5.55 -7.87
C GLY A 125 1.70 -5.81 -8.42
N GLY A 126 2.00 -7.09 -8.67
CA GLY A 126 3.29 -7.51 -9.23
C GLY A 126 4.36 -7.81 -8.18
N THR A 127 5.62 -7.79 -8.60
CA THR A 127 6.73 -8.17 -7.72
C THR A 127 7.92 -7.23 -7.91
N GLY A 128 8.53 -6.80 -6.79
CA GLY A 128 9.76 -6.01 -6.81
C GLY A 128 9.60 -4.60 -7.39
N ASN A 129 8.39 -4.05 -7.38
CA ASN A 129 8.16 -2.71 -7.89
C ASN A 129 8.60 -1.65 -6.87
N SER A 130 9.18 -0.54 -7.36
CA SER A 130 9.73 0.52 -6.52
C SER A 130 9.20 1.89 -6.90
N LEU A 131 8.63 2.62 -5.94
CA LEU A 131 8.23 4.02 -6.12
C LEU A 131 8.99 4.89 -5.12
N THR A 132 9.73 5.85 -5.62
CA THR A 132 10.60 6.70 -4.80
C THR A 132 10.20 8.17 -4.78
N GLY A 133 9.33 8.57 -5.72
CA GLY A 133 8.79 9.94 -5.81
C GLY A 133 7.44 10.09 -5.11
N ASN A 134 6.71 11.12 -5.50
CA ASN A 134 5.35 11.39 -5.05
C ASN A 134 4.38 11.26 -6.23
N PHE A 135 3.13 10.87 -5.94
CA PHE A 135 2.06 10.76 -6.95
C PHE A 135 2.40 9.77 -8.08
N GLY A 136 3.25 8.77 -7.79
CA GLY A 136 3.64 7.72 -8.74
C GLY A 136 2.65 6.55 -8.76
N VAL A 137 2.54 5.87 -9.90
CA VAL A 137 1.70 4.69 -10.05
C VAL A 137 2.43 3.58 -10.80
N VAL A 138 2.42 2.37 -10.23
CA VAL A 138 2.79 1.13 -10.94
C VAL A 138 1.61 0.17 -10.93
N VAL A 139 1.13 -0.22 -12.13
CA VAL A 139 -0.08 -1.05 -12.24
C VAL A 139 0.21 -2.55 -12.10
N GLY A 140 1.45 -2.97 -12.17
CA GLY A 140 1.82 -4.39 -12.01
C GLY A 140 3.15 -4.73 -12.65
N GLY A 141 3.30 -6.01 -13.00
CA GLY A 141 4.56 -6.50 -13.59
C GLY A 141 5.67 -6.72 -12.58
N GLY A 142 6.92 -6.75 -13.04
CA GLY A 142 8.08 -7.02 -12.20
C GLY A 142 9.14 -5.94 -12.27
N ASN A 143 9.79 -5.65 -11.15
CA ASN A 143 11.00 -4.81 -11.09
C ASN A 143 10.84 -3.42 -11.75
N ASN A 144 9.61 -2.88 -11.77
CA ASN A 144 9.35 -1.58 -12.36
C ASN A 144 9.62 -0.46 -11.35
N SER A 145 10.06 0.70 -11.84
CA SER A 145 10.37 1.86 -11.02
C SER A 145 9.63 3.11 -11.51
N ALA A 146 9.07 3.90 -10.57
CA ALA A 146 8.44 5.17 -10.88
C ALA A 146 8.89 6.27 -9.90
N GLY A 147 9.19 7.45 -10.48
CA GLY A 147 9.52 8.68 -9.76
C GLY A 147 8.31 9.60 -9.56
N ASP A 148 8.59 10.93 -9.47
CA ASP A 148 7.57 11.95 -9.23
C ASP A 148 6.57 12.08 -10.39
N PHE A 149 5.27 11.95 -10.09
CA PHE A 149 4.16 12.02 -11.05
C PHE A 149 4.24 10.98 -12.17
N CYS A 150 5.03 9.93 -12.01
CA CYS A 150 5.30 8.94 -13.04
C CYS A 150 4.30 7.79 -13.04
N VAL A 151 4.14 7.17 -14.21
CA VAL A 151 3.27 6.01 -14.38
C VAL A 151 4.00 4.89 -15.12
N VAL A 152 3.96 3.66 -14.57
CA VAL A 152 4.36 2.44 -15.27
C VAL A 152 3.16 1.49 -15.32
N LEU A 153 2.66 1.17 -16.51
CA LEU A 153 1.46 0.33 -16.67
C LEU A 153 1.76 -1.18 -16.68
N GLY A 154 2.96 -1.59 -16.31
CA GLY A 154 3.33 -3.00 -16.18
C GLY A 154 4.59 -3.36 -16.97
N GLY A 155 4.70 -4.63 -17.36
CA GLY A 155 5.91 -5.17 -17.98
C GLY A 155 6.97 -5.54 -16.94
N ASP A 156 8.24 -5.61 -17.38
CA ASP A 156 9.33 -5.97 -16.48
C ASP A 156 10.54 -5.05 -16.68
N ALA A 157 11.15 -4.65 -15.57
CA ALA A 157 12.34 -3.81 -15.51
C ALA A 157 12.17 -2.44 -16.20
N ASN A 158 10.97 -1.86 -16.17
CA ASN A 158 10.72 -0.55 -16.76
C ASN A 158 10.94 0.57 -15.73
N GLU A 159 11.45 1.71 -16.20
CA GLU A 159 11.73 2.88 -15.38
C GLU A 159 11.06 4.15 -15.95
N ALA A 160 10.29 4.84 -15.14
CA ALA A 160 9.80 6.17 -15.42
C ALA A 160 10.40 7.12 -14.38
N SER A 161 11.55 7.74 -14.69
CA SER A 161 12.29 8.60 -13.76
C SER A 161 12.25 10.09 -14.12
N GLY A 162 11.90 10.42 -15.36
CA GLY A 162 11.61 11.81 -15.71
C GLY A 162 10.33 12.30 -15.04
N SER A 163 10.29 13.54 -14.54
CA SER A 163 9.08 14.05 -13.92
C SER A 163 7.88 13.98 -14.88
N ALA A 164 6.76 13.44 -14.41
CA ALA A 164 5.55 13.20 -15.18
C ALA A 164 5.76 12.31 -16.43
N ALA A 165 6.71 11.38 -16.36
CA ALA A 165 6.98 10.43 -17.43
C ALA A 165 6.08 9.18 -17.33
N CYS A 166 5.93 8.48 -18.46
CA CYS A 166 5.10 7.30 -18.55
C CYS A 166 5.75 6.17 -19.34
N VAL A 167 5.71 4.94 -18.82
CA VAL A 167 6.01 3.72 -19.57
C VAL A 167 4.77 2.84 -19.66
N VAL A 168 4.35 2.49 -20.87
CA VAL A 168 3.13 1.70 -21.14
C VAL A 168 3.45 0.19 -21.22
N GLY A 169 4.42 -0.29 -20.52
CA GLY A 169 4.78 -1.71 -20.48
C GLY A 169 6.04 -2.07 -21.25
N GLY A 170 6.17 -3.35 -21.65
CA GLY A 170 7.34 -3.86 -22.33
C GLY A 170 8.44 -4.35 -21.37
N PHE A 171 9.68 -4.39 -21.86
CA PHE A 171 10.81 -4.89 -21.10
C PHE A 171 12.00 -3.92 -21.16
N ASN A 172 12.53 -3.58 -19.99
CA ASN A 172 13.72 -2.75 -19.84
C ASN A 172 13.64 -1.42 -20.58
N ASN A 173 12.53 -0.72 -20.43
CA ASN A 173 12.31 0.59 -21.04
C ASN A 173 12.50 1.70 -20.00
N GLY A 174 13.05 2.84 -20.45
CA GLY A 174 13.25 4.03 -19.65
C GLY A 174 12.57 5.27 -20.24
N ALA A 175 11.67 5.89 -19.50
CA ALA A 175 11.16 7.23 -19.77
C ALA A 175 11.83 8.21 -18.80
N ASN A 176 13.05 8.66 -19.19
CA ASN A 176 13.97 9.31 -18.26
C ASN A 176 14.03 10.84 -18.44
N ALA A 177 13.33 11.38 -19.42
CA ALA A 177 13.16 12.81 -19.56
C ALA A 177 11.80 13.29 -19.06
N GLU A 178 11.72 14.55 -18.70
CA GLU A 178 10.48 15.20 -18.25
C GLU A 178 9.38 15.11 -19.34
N PHE A 179 8.17 14.71 -18.94
CA PHE A 179 7.01 14.49 -19.82
C PHE A 179 7.27 13.52 -20.98
N SER A 180 8.24 12.62 -20.86
CA SER A 180 8.50 11.61 -21.88
C SER A 180 7.58 10.39 -21.74
N VAL A 181 7.27 9.75 -22.86
CA VAL A 181 6.47 8.53 -22.88
C VAL A 181 7.18 7.44 -23.67
N VAL A 182 7.13 6.20 -23.19
CA VAL A 182 7.57 5.01 -23.92
C VAL A 182 6.40 4.05 -24.08
N LEU A 183 6.11 3.62 -25.32
CA LEU A 183 5.00 2.74 -25.66
C LEU A 183 5.45 1.30 -25.91
N GLY A 184 5.73 0.56 -24.84
CA GLY A 184 5.61 -0.89 -24.83
C GLY A 184 6.49 -1.76 -25.74
N THR A 185 7.75 -1.42 -25.95
CA THR A 185 8.69 -2.30 -26.65
C THR A 185 9.75 -2.86 -25.69
N GLN A 186 11.00 -2.95 -26.13
CA GLN A 186 12.10 -3.37 -25.26
C GLN A 186 13.34 -2.51 -25.48
N ASN A 187 14.08 -2.26 -24.40
CA ASN A 187 15.35 -1.55 -24.40
C ASN A 187 15.29 -0.13 -25.01
N ILE A 188 14.16 0.53 -24.85
CA ILE A 188 14.00 1.94 -25.22
C ILE A 188 14.43 2.82 -24.05
N ASN A 189 15.23 3.83 -24.35
CA ASN A 189 15.59 4.86 -23.38
C ASN A 189 15.23 6.24 -23.97
N ASN A 190 14.10 6.79 -23.54
CA ASN A 190 13.64 8.10 -23.99
C ASN A 190 14.20 9.19 -23.05
N ILE A 191 15.21 9.88 -23.51
CA ILE A 191 15.90 10.99 -22.83
C ILE A 191 15.49 12.36 -23.37
N ASN A 192 14.54 12.42 -24.30
CA ASN A 192 14.06 13.67 -24.87
C ASN A 192 12.76 14.11 -24.20
N PRO A 193 12.71 15.30 -23.61
CA PRO A 193 11.49 15.78 -22.97
C PRO A 193 10.37 16.03 -23.98
N PHE A 194 9.12 15.90 -23.54
CA PHE A 194 7.93 16.10 -24.35
C PHE A 194 7.83 15.19 -25.59
N THR A 195 8.45 14.02 -25.57
CA THR A 195 8.46 13.08 -26.71
C THR A 195 7.84 11.74 -26.35
N VAL A 196 7.35 11.05 -27.37
CA VAL A 196 6.89 9.67 -27.31
C VAL A 196 7.84 8.79 -28.10
N ALA A 197 8.34 7.73 -27.48
CA ALA A 197 9.12 6.69 -28.13
C ALA A 197 8.28 5.41 -28.27
N PRO A 198 8.31 4.78 -29.46
CA PRO A 198 7.53 3.56 -29.74
C PRO A 198 8.09 2.32 -29.05
#